data_58338b3a03609b8a8825045584309c06
#
_entry.id   58338b3a03609b8a8825045584309c06
#
_cell.length_a   1.000
_cell.length_b   1.000
_cell.length_c   1.000
_cell.angle_alpha   90.00
_cell.angle_beta   90.00
_cell.angle_gamma   90.00
#
_symmetry.space_group_name_H-M   'P 1'
#
loop_
_entity.id
_entity.type
_entity.pdbx_description
1 polymer ?
#
loop_
_entity_poly.entity_id
_entity_poly.type
_entity_poly.pdbx_seq_one_letter_code
_entity_poly.pdbx_strand_id
1 'polypeptide(L)'
;SNKRANIRTVEAFNIEPQPTEGQAGQSIGVTLDDQIFVERGEIASHQEHLPSVSTAFRANLFWLGKRPLEKERKYLLRVATKEVDCEVASIHRIIDTMDLAQQQGSNTVNKNQVAELTLRTKTPVAFDLSASFEATGRFVLVDEYDIAGGGIITELVHDDQEFLREEARRRDFAWVKGEVTVEDRAQQYGHRAAVVLITGGRHTGKSFLARKLEGRLVADGRHAYLLDGENLRRGLDADLSEEERGETTEMARRYGEVARLLTDTGLIVVSTTNPFGLAYQEASQAIRTLV
;
A
#
# COMPACT_ATOMS: atom_id res chain seq x y z
N SER A 1 -3.32 -13.60 -9.94
CA SER A 1 -4.17 -13.90 -11.11
C SER A 1 -4.86 -15.23 -10.89
N ASN A 2 -6.20 -15.30 -10.99
CA ASN A 2 -6.97 -16.54 -10.88
C ASN A 2 -6.95 -17.32 -12.20
N LYS A 3 -5.76 -17.64 -12.71
CA LYS A 3 -5.61 -18.47 -13.91
C LYS A 3 -5.75 -19.95 -13.51
N ARG A 4 -6.55 -20.72 -14.25
CA ARG A 4 -6.73 -22.15 -14.04
C ARG A 4 -6.26 -22.89 -15.30
N ALA A 5 -5.56 -23.99 -15.11
CA ALA A 5 -5.16 -24.89 -16.17
C ALA A 5 -4.96 -26.29 -15.58
N ASN A 6 -5.08 -27.33 -16.40
CA ASN A 6 -4.73 -28.67 -15.99
C ASN A 6 -3.27 -28.96 -16.35
N ILE A 7 -2.60 -29.71 -15.50
CA ILE A 7 -1.25 -30.21 -15.78
C ILE A 7 -1.36 -31.35 -16.79
N ARG A 8 -0.70 -31.19 -17.91
CA ARG A 8 -0.64 -32.18 -18.96
C ARG A 8 0.47 -33.19 -18.73
N THR A 9 1.69 -32.73 -18.41
CA THR A 9 2.84 -33.57 -18.12
C THR A 9 3.62 -33.01 -16.94
N VAL A 10 4.30 -33.91 -16.22
CA VAL A 10 5.33 -33.58 -15.24
C VAL A 10 6.67 -33.98 -15.82
N GLU A 11 7.64 -33.08 -15.77
CA GLU A 11 8.94 -33.27 -16.38
C GLU A 11 10.06 -33.01 -15.37
N ALA A 12 11.10 -33.80 -15.42
CA ALA A 12 12.30 -33.63 -14.60
C ALA A 12 13.55 -33.67 -15.48
N PHE A 13 14.52 -32.80 -15.10
CA PHE A 13 15.76 -32.73 -15.87
C PHE A 13 16.58 -34.01 -15.78
N ASN A 14 16.95 -34.54 -16.93
CA ASN A 14 17.84 -35.73 -17.06
C ASN A 14 17.33 -37.01 -16.39
N ILE A 15 16.00 -37.22 -16.40
CA ILE A 15 15.34 -38.41 -15.86
C ILE A 15 14.52 -39.05 -16.99
N GLU A 16 14.75 -40.36 -17.25
CA GLU A 16 13.95 -41.17 -18.17
C GLU A 16 13.58 -42.50 -17.50
N PRO A 17 12.31 -42.93 -17.55
CA PRO A 17 11.15 -42.22 -18.09
C PRO A 17 10.80 -41.00 -17.26
N GLN A 18 10.12 -40.02 -17.89
CA GLN A 18 9.65 -38.81 -17.18
C GLN A 18 8.70 -39.19 -16.04
N PRO A 19 8.75 -38.49 -14.90
CA PRO A 19 7.88 -38.76 -13.77
C PRO A 19 6.42 -38.41 -14.08
N THR A 20 5.49 -39.14 -13.48
CA THR A 20 4.06 -38.85 -13.55
C THR A 20 3.58 -37.96 -12.41
N GLU A 21 4.38 -37.78 -11.39
CA GLU A 21 4.10 -37.00 -10.19
C GLU A 21 5.36 -36.29 -9.67
N GLY A 22 5.15 -35.17 -9.00
CA GLY A 22 6.20 -34.42 -8.33
C GLY A 22 6.05 -34.50 -6.81
N GLN A 23 7.16 -34.58 -6.09
CA GLN A 23 7.21 -34.63 -4.64
C GLN A 23 7.78 -33.36 -4.05
N ALA A 24 7.43 -33.05 -2.80
CA ALA A 24 7.95 -31.91 -2.08
C ALA A 24 9.48 -31.90 -2.06
N GLY A 25 10.09 -30.76 -2.34
CA GLY A 25 11.53 -30.58 -2.44
C GLY A 25 12.14 -30.89 -3.80
N GLN A 26 11.38 -31.41 -4.77
CA GLN A 26 11.85 -31.63 -6.13
C GLN A 26 11.70 -30.37 -6.99
N SER A 27 12.65 -30.18 -7.89
CA SER A 27 12.54 -29.19 -8.98
C SER A 27 11.99 -29.91 -10.21
N ILE A 28 10.75 -29.61 -10.56
CA ILE A 28 10.04 -30.22 -11.69
C ILE A 28 9.58 -29.15 -12.68
N GLY A 29 9.47 -29.52 -13.94
CA GLY A 29 8.73 -28.78 -14.95
C GLY A 29 7.32 -29.33 -15.07
N VAL A 30 6.40 -28.49 -15.51
CA VAL A 30 5.04 -28.91 -15.86
C VAL A 30 4.65 -28.30 -17.20
N THR A 31 3.95 -29.07 -18.04
CA THR A 31 3.25 -28.51 -19.18
C THR A 31 1.76 -28.45 -18.89
N LEU A 32 1.13 -27.42 -19.43
CA LEU A 32 -0.28 -27.14 -19.20
C LEU A 32 -1.07 -27.42 -20.48
N ASP A 33 -2.35 -27.78 -20.33
CA ASP A 33 -3.25 -27.97 -21.47
C ASP A 33 -3.72 -26.61 -22.06
N ASP A 34 -3.75 -25.55 -21.24
CA ASP A 34 -4.05 -24.21 -21.67
C ASP A 34 -2.79 -23.34 -21.74
N GLN A 35 -2.76 -22.42 -22.71
CA GLN A 35 -1.67 -21.48 -22.88
C GLN A 35 -1.84 -20.29 -21.93
N ILE A 36 -1.27 -20.40 -20.74
CA ILE A 36 -1.27 -19.31 -19.74
C ILE A 36 0.16 -18.76 -19.56
N PHE A 37 0.26 -17.45 -19.38
CA PHE A 37 1.53 -16.83 -19.00
C PHE A 37 1.70 -16.94 -17.48
N VAL A 38 2.80 -17.55 -17.06
CA VAL A 38 3.20 -17.67 -15.65
C VAL A 38 4.43 -16.82 -15.44
N GLU A 39 4.38 -15.96 -14.44
CA GLU A 39 5.48 -15.07 -14.08
C GLU A 39 6.21 -15.59 -12.82
N ARG A 40 7.49 -15.20 -12.69
CA ARG A 40 8.25 -15.49 -11.48
C ARG A 40 7.57 -14.86 -10.26
N GLY A 41 7.37 -15.68 -9.23
CA GLY A 41 6.71 -15.26 -7.99
C GLY A 41 5.22 -15.61 -7.93
N GLU A 42 4.65 -16.20 -8.98
CA GLU A 42 3.33 -16.80 -8.90
C GLU A 42 3.41 -18.15 -8.17
N ILE A 43 2.36 -18.51 -7.45
CA ILE A 43 2.22 -19.76 -6.72
C ILE A 43 1.19 -20.61 -7.45
N ALA A 44 1.59 -21.84 -7.82
CA ALA A 44 0.67 -22.86 -8.28
C ALA A 44 0.16 -23.67 -7.08
N SER A 45 -1.14 -23.88 -7.01
CA SER A 45 -1.80 -24.61 -5.93
C SER A 45 -2.93 -25.47 -6.46
N HIS A 46 -3.36 -26.44 -5.67
CA HIS A 46 -4.62 -27.13 -5.93
C HIS A 46 -5.79 -26.16 -5.84
N GLN A 47 -6.84 -26.43 -6.63
CA GLN A 47 -8.03 -25.58 -6.69
C GLN A 47 -8.74 -25.45 -5.33
N GLU A 48 -8.62 -26.46 -4.47
CA GLU A 48 -9.25 -26.50 -3.14
C GLU A 48 -8.43 -25.77 -2.06
N HIS A 49 -7.16 -25.46 -2.33
CA HIS A 49 -6.21 -24.84 -1.39
C HIS A 49 -5.52 -23.66 -2.04
N LEU A 50 -6.26 -22.59 -2.23
CA LEU A 50 -5.72 -21.37 -2.85
C LEU A 50 -4.95 -20.54 -1.81
N PRO A 51 -3.77 -20.01 -2.15
CA PRO A 51 -3.07 -19.06 -1.33
C PRO A 51 -3.87 -17.76 -1.21
N SER A 52 -3.68 -17.05 -0.12
CA SER A 52 -4.19 -15.69 0.03
C SER A 52 -3.45 -14.75 -0.92
N VAL A 53 -4.15 -13.77 -1.49
CA VAL A 53 -3.57 -12.72 -2.33
C VAL A 53 -3.96 -11.38 -1.75
N SER A 54 -3.01 -10.61 -1.29
CA SER A 54 -3.27 -9.27 -0.71
C SER A 54 -2.06 -8.36 -0.87
N THR A 55 -2.30 -7.06 -0.72
CA THR A 55 -1.27 -6.04 -0.59
C THR A 55 -0.89 -5.77 0.86
N ALA A 56 -1.61 -6.33 1.84
CA ALA A 56 -1.33 -6.13 3.26
C ALA A 56 -1.47 -7.43 4.05
N PHE A 57 -0.58 -7.63 5.00
CA PHE A 57 -0.63 -8.75 5.93
C PHE A 57 0.05 -8.41 7.25
N ARG A 58 -0.41 -9.05 8.33
CA ARG A 58 0.25 -9.00 9.64
C ARG A 58 1.33 -10.06 9.73
N ALA A 59 2.42 -9.72 10.38
CA ALA A 59 3.56 -10.59 10.50
C ALA A 59 4.31 -10.40 11.81
N ASN A 60 5.01 -11.45 12.23
CA ASN A 60 6.06 -11.37 13.23
C ASN A 60 7.40 -11.32 12.50
N LEU A 61 8.16 -10.27 12.75
CA LEU A 61 9.46 -9.99 12.14
C LEU A 61 10.56 -9.96 13.19
N PHE A 62 11.67 -10.65 12.93
CA PHE A 62 12.93 -10.49 13.66
C PHE A 62 13.86 -9.58 12.85
N TRP A 63 14.28 -8.46 13.46
CA TRP A 63 15.08 -7.46 12.78
C TRP A 63 16.59 -7.62 13.09
N LEU A 64 17.40 -7.69 12.04
CA LEU A 64 18.86 -7.86 12.09
C LEU A 64 19.60 -6.71 11.40
N GLY A 65 18.86 -5.76 10.82
CA GLY A 65 19.44 -4.68 10.03
C GLY A 65 20.41 -3.81 10.82
N LYS A 66 21.34 -3.19 10.09
CA LYS A 66 22.33 -2.27 10.66
C LYS A 66 21.70 -0.97 11.16
N ARG A 67 20.63 -0.54 10.49
CA ARG A 67 19.78 0.60 10.85
C ARG A 67 18.49 0.11 11.48
N PRO A 68 17.83 0.88 12.33
CA PRO A 68 16.49 0.56 12.80
C PRO A 68 15.51 0.42 11.64
N LEU A 69 14.55 -0.50 11.77
CA LEU A 69 13.40 -0.54 10.88
C LEU A 69 12.50 0.64 11.24
N GLU A 70 12.11 1.38 10.24
CA GLU A 70 11.29 2.59 10.38
C GLU A 70 9.95 2.43 9.66
N LYS A 71 8.91 3.01 10.23
CA LYS A 71 7.59 3.09 9.61
C LYS A 71 7.66 3.96 8.34
N GLU A 72 6.87 3.61 7.32
CA GLU A 72 6.74 4.33 6.04
C GLU A 72 8.03 4.36 5.18
N ARG A 73 9.12 3.74 5.63
CA ARG A 73 10.31 3.55 4.83
C ARG A 73 10.13 2.35 3.88
N LYS A 74 10.69 2.45 2.69
CA LYS A 74 10.65 1.40 1.67
C LYS A 74 11.71 0.34 1.92
N TYR A 75 11.28 -0.90 1.82
CA TYR A 75 12.10 -2.11 1.88
C TYR A 75 11.75 -3.01 0.70
N LEU A 76 12.62 -3.96 0.37
CA LEU A 76 12.31 -5.00 -0.58
C LEU A 76 11.88 -6.26 0.18
N LEU A 77 10.66 -6.71 -0.06
CA LEU A 77 10.11 -7.95 0.48
C LEU A 77 10.40 -9.10 -0.49
N ARG A 78 10.85 -10.22 0.05
CA ARG A 78 10.98 -11.49 -0.66
C ARG A 78 10.11 -12.54 0.00
N VAL A 79 9.11 -13.04 -0.73
CA VAL A 79 8.24 -14.15 -0.34
C VAL A 79 8.32 -15.21 -1.41
N ALA A 80 8.74 -16.43 -1.06
CA ALA A 80 9.05 -17.47 -2.03
C ALA A 80 10.00 -16.92 -3.13
N THR A 81 9.56 -16.87 -4.38
CA THR A 81 10.34 -16.33 -5.50
C THR A 81 9.92 -14.91 -5.92
N LYS A 82 8.91 -14.33 -5.26
CA LYS A 82 8.44 -12.96 -5.51
C LYS A 82 9.31 -11.94 -4.80
N GLU A 83 9.68 -10.88 -5.51
CA GLU A 83 10.29 -9.69 -4.96
C GLU A 83 9.38 -8.50 -5.20
N VAL A 84 9.11 -7.69 -4.16
CA VAL A 84 8.21 -6.54 -4.25
C VAL A 84 8.60 -5.48 -3.25
N ASP A 85 8.47 -4.21 -3.65
CA ASP A 85 8.62 -3.08 -2.72
C ASP A 85 7.54 -3.15 -1.65
N CYS A 86 7.93 -2.93 -0.41
CA CYS A 86 7.02 -2.87 0.72
C CYS A 86 7.38 -1.76 1.70
N GLU A 87 6.46 -1.44 2.58
CA GLU A 87 6.63 -0.52 3.70
C GLU A 87 6.02 -1.10 4.97
N VAL A 88 6.46 -0.61 6.11
CA VAL A 88 5.85 -0.91 7.40
C VAL A 88 4.67 0.04 7.60
N ALA A 89 3.45 -0.47 7.48
CA ALA A 89 2.23 0.31 7.65
C ALA A 89 1.97 0.63 9.14
N SER A 90 2.17 -0.36 10.03
CA SER A 90 2.03 -0.19 11.47
C SER A 90 2.90 -1.17 12.25
N ILE A 91 3.34 -0.74 13.43
CA ILE A 91 4.03 -1.56 14.41
C ILE A 91 3.09 -1.69 15.63
N HIS A 92 2.66 -2.92 15.90
CA HIS A 92 1.68 -3.19 16.95
C HIS A 92 2.35 -3.42 18.30
N ARG A 93 3.44 -4.21 18.28
CA ARG A 93 4.16 -4.61 19.48
C ARG A 93 5.62 -4.91 19.14
N ILE A 94 6.51 -4.53 20.03
CA ILE A 94 7.93 -4.87 19.97
C ILE A 94 8.30 -5.65 21.23
N ILE A 95 9.07 -6.70 21.05
CA ILE A 95 9.61 -7.51 22.13
C ILE A 95 11.14 -7.46 22.01
N ASP A 96 11.80 -6.99 23.03
CA ASP A 96 13.25 -7.08 23.12
C ASP A 96 13.65 -8.50 23.48
N THR A 97 14.60 -9.08 22.75
CA THR A 97 15.01 -10.48 22.98
C THR A 97 15.93 -10.65 24.18
N MET A 98 16.46 -9.56 24.74
CA MET A 98 17.40 -9.60 25.87
C MET A 98 16.67 -9.70 27.21
N ASP A 99 15.63 -8.90 27.40
CA ASP A 99 14.89 -8.80 28.67
C ASP A 99 13.40 -9.18 28.55
N LEU A 100 12.95 -9.53 27.34
CA LEU A 100 11.54 -9.83 27.02
C LEU A 100 10.58 -8.66 27.30
N ALA A 101 11.13 -7.45 27.46
CA ALA A 101 10.32 -6.26 27.66
C ALA A 101 9.44 -6.00 26.41
N GLN A 102 8.19 -5.67 26.66
CA GLN A 102 7.22 -5.34 25.59
C GLN A 102 7.05 -3.82 25.51
N GLN A 103 7.15 -3.29 24.30
CA GLN A 103 6.94 -1.88 24.00
C GLN A 103 5.80 -1.73 22.99
N GLN A 104 4.92 -0.77 23.22
CA GLN A 104 3.85 -0.38 22.30
C GLN A 104 4.01 1.10 21.92
N GLY A 105 3.54 1.45 20.71
CA GLY A 105 3.57 2.85 20.24
C GLY A 105 4.92 3.34 19.72
N SER A 106 5.91 2.48 19.56
CA SER A 106 7.17 2.85 18.90
C SER A 106 7.00 2.85 17.38
N ASN A 107 7.67 3.80 16.71
CA ASN A 107 7.70 3.88 15.23
C ASN A 107 8.96 3.19 14.65
N THR A 108 9.81 2.62 15.47
CA THR A 108 11.07 2.00 15.04
C THR A 108 11.33 0.69 15.77
N VAL A 109 11.95 -0.27 15.07
CA VAL A 109 12.38 -1.56 15.63
C VAL A 109 13.90 -1.62 15.52
N ASN A 110 14.57 -1.81 16.66
CA ASN A 110 16.01 -1.90 16.72
C ASN A 110 16.51 -3.31 16.38
N LYS A 111 17.81 -3.40 16.14
CA LYS A 111 18.48 -4.68 15.89
C LYS A 111 18.25 -5.66 17.06
N ASN A 112 18.02 -6.93 16.75
CA ASN A 112 17.72 -8.03 17.66
C ASN A 112 16.39 -7.91 18.40
N GLN A 113 15.46 -7.10 17.90
CA GLN A 113 14.11 -7.06 18.41
C GLN A 113 13.16 -7.86 17.51
N VAL A 114 12.12 -8.40 18.11
CA VAL A 114 10.98 -9.01 17.41
C VAL A 114 9.83 -8.00 17.38
N ALA A 115 9.23 -7.80 16.24
CA ALA A 115 8.09 -6.91 16.10
C ALA A 115 6.90 -7.63 15.49
N GLU A 116 5.75 -7.41 16.08
CA GLU A 116 4.46 -7.67 15.44
C GLU A 116 4.05 -6.41 14.66
N LEU A 117 3.92 -6.54 13.34
CA LEU A 117 3.70 -5.40 12.47
C LEU A 117 2.81 -5.76 11.28
N THR A 118 2.27 -4.73 10.64
CA THR A 118 1.58 -4.86 9.34
C THR A 118 2.52 -4.37 8.25
N LEU A 119 2.79 -5.23 7.29
CA LEU A 119 3.48 -4.89 6.06
C LEU A 119 2.47 -4.59 4.96
N ARG A 120 2.83 -3.65 4.10
CA ARG A 120 2.07 -3.30 2.89
C ARG A 120 3.00 -3.36 1.70
N THR A 121 2.57 -4.03 0.65
CA THR A 121 3.32 -4.21 -0.59
C THR A 121 2.78 -3.32 -1.70
N LYS A 122 3.65 -2.95 -2.63
CA LYS A 122 3.27 -2.12 -3.79
C LYS A 122 2.33 -2.84 -4.77
N THR A 123 2.47 -4.15 -4.90
CA THR A 123 1.63 -5.01 -5.75
C THR A 123 1.16 -6.21 -4.94
N PRO A 124 0.02 -6.82 -5.27
CA PRO A 124 -0.46 -7.99 -4.56
C PRO A 124 0.57 -9.13 -4.56
N VAL A 125 0.68 -9.81 -3.43
CA VAL A 125 1.55 -10.96 -3.22
C VAL A 125 0.69 -12.15 -2.85
N ALA A 126 0.97 -13.30 -3.45
CA ALA A 126 0.38 -14.57 -3.04
C ALA A 126 1.20 -15.15 -1.88
N PHE A 127 0.53 -15.56 -0.81
CA PHE A 127 1.15 -16.15 0.37
C PHE A 127 0.17 -17.04 1.12
N ASP A 128 0.70 -17.88 2.00
CA ASP A 128 -0.07 -18.62 2.98
C ASP A 128 0.21 -18.08 4.39
N LEU A 129 -0.68 -18.37 5.34
CA LEU A 129 -0.37 -18.15 6.75
C LEU A 129 0.67 -19.19 7.17
N SER A 130 1.66 -18.77 7.94
CA SER A 130 2.75 -19.67 8.38
C SER A 130 2.28 -20.88 9.17
N ALA A 131 1.15 -20.77 9.86
CA ALA A 131 0.50 -21.87 10.56
C ALA A 131 -0.09 -22.94 9.63
N SER A 132 -0.45 -22.55 8.38
CA SER A 132 -1.03 -23.45 7.38
C SER A 132 0.04 -24.04 6.47
N PHE A 133 0.95 -23.21 5.96
CA PHE A 133 2.02 -23.65 5.08
C PHE A 133 3.28 -22.77 5.24
N GLU A 134 4.31 -23.36 5.85
CA GLU A 134 5.53 -22.62 6.22
C GLU A 134 6.29 -22.04 5.03
N ALA A 135 6.39 -22.76 3.91
CA ALA A 135 7.28 -22.38 2.80
C ALA A 135 6.86 -21.06 2.14
N THR A 136 5.56 -20.81 2.01
CA THR A 136 4.98 -19.58 1.43
C THR A 136 4.50 -18.60 2.49
N GLY A 137 4.52 -19.01 3.77
CA GLY A 137 4.21 -18.18 4.94
C GLY A 137 5.41 -17.47 5.57
N ARG A 138 6.61 -17.62 4.97
CA ARG A 138 7.85 -16.96 5.43
C ARG A 138 8.28 -15.89 4.45
N PHE A 139 8.94 -14.87 4.97
CA PHE A 139 9.50 -13.81 4.15
C PHE A 139 10.82 -13.28 4.71
N VAL A 140 11.55 -12.55 3.88
CA VAL A 140 12.68 -11.72 4.31
C VAL A 140 12.47 -10.29 3.85
N LEU A 141 12.98 -9.36 4.65
CA LEU A 141 13.12 -7.95 4.30
C LEU A 141 14.57 -7.64 3.96
N VAL A 142 14.74 -6.95 2.84
CA VAL A 142 16.03 -6.46 2.37
C VAL A 142 16.04 -4.94 2.51
N ASP A 143 17.05 -4.41 3.20
CA ASP A 143 17.33 -2.98 3.29
C ASP A 143 18.52 -2.66 2.39
N GLU A 144 18.29 -1.87 1.33
CA GLU A 144 19.25 -1.64 0.25
C GLU A 144 19.65 -2.96 -0.45
N TYR A 145 20.74 -3.57 -0.03
CA TYR A 145 21.25 -4.82 -0.64
C TYR A 145 21.42 -5.97 0.36
N ASP A 146 21.28 -5.67 1.67
CA ASP A 146 21.49 -6.64 2.75
C ASP A 146 20.14 -7.23 3.22
N ILE A 147 20.11 -8.53 3.50
CA ILE A 147 18.99 -9.12 4.23
C ILE A 147 19.02 -8.55 5.65
N ALA A 148 18.01 -7.76 5.97
CA ALA A 148 17.93 -7.00 7.21
C ALA A 148 16.95 -7.60 8.22
N GLY A 149 16.09 -8.51 7.82
CA GLY A 149 15.18 -9.19 8.74
C GLY A 149 14.49 -10.38 8.08
N GLY A 150 13.89 -11.22 8.89
CA GLY A 150 13.07 -12.33 8.45
C GLY A 150 11.85 -12.50 9.34
N GLY A 151 10.77 -13.00 8.78
CA GLY A 151 9.54 -13.13 9.53
C GLY A 151 8.59 -14.17 8.98
N ILE A 152 7.48 -14.31 9.68
CA ILE A 152 6.38 -15.21 9.37
C ILE A 152 5.08 -14.42 9.23
N ILE A 153 4.26 -14.80 8.27
CA ILE A 153 2.95 -14.20 8.03
C ILE A 153 1.94 -14.87 8.97
N THR A 154 1.28 -14.05 9.79
CA THR A 154 0.37 -14.56 10.84
C THR A 154 -1.09 -14.32 10.53
N GLU A 155 -1.42 -13.26 9.79
CA GLU A 155 -2.80 -12.88 9.52
C GLU A 155 -2.93 -12.16 8.18
N LEU A 156 -4.01 -12.46 7.46
CA LEU A 156 -4.43 -11.68 6.29
C LEU A 156 -5.06 -10.37 6.77
N VAL A 157 -4.55 -9.26 6.29
CA VAL A 157 -5.16 -7.95 6.52
C VAL A 157 -5.89 -7.56 5.24
N HIS A 158 -7.19 -7.31 5.35
CA HIS A 158 -7.94 -6.69 4.28
C HIS A 158 -7.51 -5.23 4.17
N ASP A 159 -7.03 -4.86 3.00
CA ASP A 159 -6.69 -3.47 2.71
C ASP A 159 -7.93 -2.78 2.13
N ASP A 160 -8.72 -2.15 2.99
CA ASP A 160 -9.95 -1.43 2.60
C ASP A 160 -9.68 -0.32 1.57
N GLN A 161 -8.40 0.02 1.34
CA GLN A 161 -7.97 1.01 0.36
C GLN A 161 -7.37 0.41 -0.93
N GLU A 162 -7.36 -0.92 -1.07
CA GLU A 162 -6.83 -1.58 -2.28
C GLU A 162 -7.58 -1.11 -3.52
N PHE A 163 -8.91 -0.99 -3.43
CA PHE A 163 -9.76 -0.45 -4.47
C PHE A 163 -9.35 0.97 -4.88
N LEU A 164 -9.14 1.86 -3.91
CA LEU A 164 -8.72 3.24 -4.17
C LEU A 164 -7.35 3.32 -4.86
N ARG A 165 -6.42 2.46 -4.46
CA ARG A 165 -5.09 2.40 -5.09
C ARG A 165 -5.14 1.86 -6.51
N GLU A 166 -5.98 0.85 -6.75
CA GLU A 166 -6.14 0.31 -8.08
C GLU A 166 -6.80 1.33 -9.01
N GLU A 167 -7.79 2.06 -8.53
CA GLU A 167 -8.40 3.16 -9.27
C GLU A 167 -7.39 4.28 -9.57
N ALA A 168 -6.61 4.71 -8.59
CA ALA A 168 -5.57 5.71 -8.79
C ALA A 168 -4.55 5.24 -9.84
N ARG A 169 -4.12 3.98 -9.81
CA ARG A 169 -3.21 3.41 -10.83
C ARG A 169 -3.83 3.38 -12.22
N ARG A 170 -5.11 2.97 -12.34
CA ARG A 170 -5.84 2.96 -13.63
C ARG A 170 -5.96 4.36 -14.19
N ARG A 171 -6.28 5.32 -13.34
CA ARG A 171 -6.35 6.74 -13.71
C ARG A 171 -4.99 7.25 -14.19
N ASP A 172 -3.92 7.04 -13.42
CA ASP A 172 -2.58 7.53 -13.75
C ASP A 172 -2.05 6.91 -15.05
N PHE A 173 -2.40 5.66 -15.35
CA PHE A 173 -2.08 5.02 -16.62
C PHE A 173 -2.84 5.63 -17.80
N ALA A 174 -4.10 6.01 -17.60
CA ALA A 174 -4.98 6.61 -18.63
C ALA A 174 -4.89 8.15 -18.66
N TRP A 175 -4.05 8.77 -17.81
CA TRP A 175 -3.96 10.22 -17.69
C TRP A 175 -3.47 10.86 -18.98
N VAL A 176 -4.30 11.70 -19.58
CA VAL A 176 -3.93 12.47 -20.78
C VAL A 176 -3.07 13.66 -20.36
N LYS A 177 -1.80 13.62 -20.72
CA LYS A 177 -0.86 14.70 -20.44
C LYS A 177 -1.03 15.81 -21.47
N GLY A 178 -1.07 17.06 -20.99
CA GLY A 178 -0.98 18.24 -21.85
C GLY A 178 0.47 18.51 -22.32
N GLU A 179 0.63 19.52 -23.17
CA GLU A 179 1.96 19.98 -23.61
C GLU A 179 2.72 20.71 -22.50
N VAL A 180 1.99 21.28 -21.53
CA VAL A 180 2.57 22.00 -20.38
C VAL A 180 2.83 21.02 -19.24
N THR A 181 4.07 20.87 -18.86
CA THR A 181 4.49 19.95 -17.79
C THR A 181 4.31 20.54 -16.39
N VAL A 182 4.38 19.70 -15.36
CA VAL A 182 4.37 20.14 -13.96
C VAL A 182 5.60 21.02 -13.66
N GLU A 183 6.72 20.70 -14.29
CA GLU A 183 7.98 21.45 -14.19
C GLU A 183 7.85 22.86 -14.79
N ASP A 184 7.21 22.99 -15.96
CA ASP A 184 6.95 24.28 -16.61
C ASP A 184 6.08 25.17 -15.70
N ARG A 185 5.02 24.58 -15.12
CA ARG A 185 4.14 25.28 -14.17
C ARG A 185 4.91 25.72 -12.92
N ALA A 186 5.74 24.83 -12.36
CA ALA A 186 6.54 25.13 -11.18
C ALA A 186 7.53 26.28 -11.44
N GLN A 187 8.14 26.31 -12.62
CA GLN A 187 9.04 27.39 -13.03
C GLN A 187 8.27 28.70 -13.18
N GLN A 188 7.11 28.69 -13.84
CA GLN A 188 6.29 29.87 -14.06
C GLN A 188 5.73 30.45 -12.75
N TYR A 189 5.30 29.60 -11.82
CA TYR A 189 4.68 30.01 -10.56
C TYR A 189 5.71 30.29 -9.45
N GLY A 190 6.96 29.91 -9.64
CA GLY A 190 8.00 30.06 -8.63
C GLY A 190 7.82 29.18 -7.41
N HIS A 191 7.01 28.12 -7.52
CA HIS A 191 6.80 27.10 -6.49
C HIS A 191 6.34 25.78 -7.11
N ARG A 192 6.55 24.67 -6.40
CA ARG A 192 6.01 23.36 -6.78
C ARG A 192 4.57 23.22 -6.26
N ALA A 193 3.76 22.48 -7.01
CA ALA A 193 2.46 22.03 -6.54
C ALA A 193 2.62 21.14 -5.31
N ALA A 194 1.68 21.22 -4.39
CA ALA A 194 1.66 20.41 -3.17
C ALA A 194 0.24 20.30 -2.62
N VAL A 195 -0.02 19.24 -1.86
CA VAL A 195 -1.21 19.15 -1.03
C VAL A 195 -0.82 19.26 0.43
N VAL A 196 -1.43 20.24 1.12
CA VAL A 196 -1.30 20.44 2.55
C VAL A 196 -2.57 19.96 3.23
N LEU A 197 -2.53 18.76 3.79
CA LEU A 197 -3.67 18.16 4.46
C LEU A 197 -3.68 18.52 5.95
N ILE A 198 -4.68 19.32 6.36
CA ILE A 198 -4.90 19.70 7.77
C ILE A 198 -5.97 18.79 8.35
N THR A 199 -5.57 18.01 9.30
CA THR A 199 -6.37 16.94 9.88
C THR A 199 -6.60 17.21 11.39
N GLY A 200 -7.60 16.55 11.99
CA GLY A 200 -7.93 16.68 13.43
C GLY A 200 -9.41 16.47 13.75
N GLY A 201 -9.76 16.34 15.01
CA GLY A 201 -11.13 16.15 15.48
C GLY A 201 -12.07 17.31 15.12
N ARG A 202 -13.37 17.16 15.39
CA ARG A 202 -14.33 18.25 15.24
C ARG A 202 -13.97 19.42 16.17
N HIS A 203 -14.23 20.65 15.72
CA HIS A 203 -14.02 21.88 16.48
C HIS A 203 -12.58 22.19 16.93
N THR A 204 -11.56 21.56 16.32
CA THR A 204 -10.13 21.82 16.62
C THR A 204 -9.52 23.01 15.90
N GLY A 205 -10.33 23.77 15.13
CA GLY A 205 -9.86 24.98 14.45
C GLY A 205 -9.24 24.73 13.05
N LYS A 206 -9.35 23.53 12.47
CA LYS A 206 -8.78 23.19 11.14
C LYS A 206 -9.13 24.19 10.06
N SER A 207 -10.42 24.49 9.89
CA SER A 207 -10.89 25.39 8.83
C SER A 207 -10.42 26.85 9.06
N PHE A 208 -10.19 27.24 10.31
CA PHE A 208 -9.58 28.53 10.60
C PHE A 208 -8.11 28.55 10.17
N LEU A 209 -7.36 27.53 10.56
CA LEU A 209 -5.94 27.39 10.20
C LEU A 209 -5.76 27.30 8.68
N ALA A 210 -6.59 26.52 8.00
CA ALA A 210 -6.54 26.34 6.54
C ALA A 210 -6.76 27.67 5.79
N ARG A 211 -7.78 28.43 6.18
CA ARG A 211 -8.03 29.77 5.61
C ARG A 211 -6.89 30.74 5.85
N LYS A 212 -6.29 30.70 7.04
CA LYS A 212 -5.14 31.55 7.36
C LYS A 212 -3.90 31.15 6.57
N LEU A 213 -3.67 29.84 6.39
CA LEU A 213 -2.57 29.32 5.60
C LEU A 213 -2.73 29.70 4.12
N GLU A 214 -3.90 29.47 3.54
CA GLU A 214 -4.19 29.89 2.15
C GLU A 214 -3.92 31.38 1.97
N GLY A 215 -4.52 32.22 2.82
CA GLY A 215 -4.33 33.67 2.74
C GLY A 215 -2.87 34.09 2.87
N ARG A 216 -2.07 33.41 3.70
CA ARG A 216 -0.65 33.68 3.83
C ARG A 216 0.12 33.26 2.57
N LEU A 217 -0.15 32.08 2.02
CA LEU A 217 0.48 31.61 0.79
C LEU A 217 0.21 32.57 -0.38
N VAL A 218 -1.04 33.02 -0.52
CA VAL A 218 -1.42 33.98 -1.56
C VAL A 218 -0.74 35.34 -1.33
N ALA A 219 -0.66 35.83 -0.11
CA ALA A 219 0.04 37.07 0.24
C ALA A 219 1.56 36.98 -0.07
N ASP A 220 2.14 35.79 0.07
CA ASP A 220 3.53 35.51 -0.27
C ASP A 220 3.74 35.23 -1.79
N GLY A 221 2.73 35.50 -2.64
CA GLY A 221 2.77 35.35 -4.08
C GLY A 221 2.68 33.88 -4.56
N ARG A 222 2.21 32.96 -3.73
CA ARG A 222 2.02 31.57 -4.11
C ARG A 222 0.59 31.34 -4.60
N HIS A 223 0.44 30.47 -5.59
CA HIS A 223 -0.87 30.05 -6.09
C HIS A 223 -1.42 28.95 -5.20
N ALA A 224 -2.32 29.31 -4.29
CA ALA A 224 -2.92 28.38 -3.34
C ALA A 224 -4.45 28.38 -3.45
N TYR A 225 -5.07 27.23 -3.13
CA TYR A 225 -6.52 27.05 -3.12
C TYR A 225 -6.96 26.23 -1.92
N LEU A 226 -7.99 26.72 -1.21
CA LEU A 226 -8.60 25.99 -0.11
C LEU A 226 -9.63 24.99 -0.64
N LEU A 227 -9.33 23.72 -0.59
CA LEU A 227 -10.26 22.64 -0.85
C LEU A 227 -10.94 22.22 0.46
N ASP A 228 -12.15 22.73 0.70
CA ASP A 228 -12.95 22.41 1.88
C ASP A 228 -13.93 21.29 1.60
N GLY A 229 -13.91 20.23 2.42
CA GLY A 229 -14.78 19.07 2.26
C GLY A 229 -16.28 19.39 2.36
N GLU A 230 -16.68 20.43 3.09
CA GLU A 230 -18.09 20.84 3.15
C GLU A 230 -18.58 21.42 1.82
N ASN A 231 -17.72 22.07 1.04
CA ASN A 231 -18.06 22.56 -0.29
C ASN A 231 -18.28 21.40 -1.27
N LEU A 232 -17.45 20.36 -1.20
CA LEU A 232 -17.63 19.15 -2.01
C LEU A 232 -18.92 18.42 -1.62
N ARG A 233 -19.20 18.30 -0.32
CA ARG A 233 -20.40 17.63 0.18
C ARG A 233 -21.68 18.29 -0.31
N ARG A 234 -21.70 19.60 -0.48
CA ARG A 234 -22.84 20.38 -0.97
C ARG A 234 -22.95 20.43 -2.50
N GLY A 235 -21.87 20.15 -3.19
CA GLY A 235 -21.77 20.17 -4.64
C GLY A 235 -21.58 18.78 -5.22
N LEU A 236 -20.32 18.35 -5.35
CA LEU A 236 -19.94 17.12 -6.03
C LEU A 236 -20.54 15.86 -5.39
N ASP A 237 -20.71 15.86 -4.07
CA ASP A 237 -21.25 14.72 -3.32
C ASP A 237 -22.75 14.87 -3.00
N ALA A 238 -23.44 15.82 -3.63
CA ALA A 238 -24.85 16.08 -3.35
C ALA A 238 -25.77 14.93 -3.83
N ASP A 239 -25.32 14.14 -4.77
CA ASP A 239 -25.97 12.96 -5.32
C ASP A 239 -25.87 11.71 -4.44
N LEU A 240 -24.94 11.70 -3.49
CA LEU A 240 -24.76 10.55 -2.60
C LEU A 240 -25.87 10.48 -1.55
N SER A 241 -26.43 9.28 -1.36
CA SER A 241 -27.36 8.99 -0.28
C SER A 241 -26.70 9.13 1.11
N GLU A 242 -27.51 9.17 2.17
CA GLU A 242 -26.96 9.23 3.55
C GLU A 242 -26.17 7.95 3.92
N GLU A 243 -26.56 6.81 3.37
CA GLU A 243 -25.85 5.53 3.53
C GLU A 243 -24.50 5.57 2.80
N GLU A 244 -24.49 6.00 1.53
CA GLU A 244 -23.26 6.16 0.73
C GLU A 244 -22.34 7.25 1.28
N ARG A 245 -22.89 8.28 1.94
CA ARG A 245 -22.11 9.27 2.72
C ARG A 245 -21.52 8.67 3.98
N GLY A 246 -22.08 7.57 4.48
CA GLY A 246 -21.51 6.75 5.56
C GLY A 246 -20.41 5.82 5.08
N GLU A 247 -20.45 5.38 3.83
CA GLU A 247 -19.39 4.63 3.15
C GLU A 247 -18.33 5.58 2.62
N THR A 248 -17.38 5.87 3.44
CA THR A 248 -16.35 6.91 3.33
C THR A 248 -15.44 6.80 2.10
N THR A 249 -15.47 5.68 1.40
CA THR A 249 -14.55 5.38 0.29
C THR A 249 -14.84 6.24 -0.95
N GLU A 250 -16.10 6.39 -1.36
CA GLU A 250 -16.45 7.18 -2.56
C GLU A 250 -16.25 8.67 -2.37
N MET A 251 -16.61 9.22 -1.20
CA MET A 251 -16.33 10.62 -0.89
C MET A 251 -14.82 10.89 -0.85
N ALA A 252 -14.04 10.00 -0.25
CA ALA A 252 -12.58 10.13 -0.22
C ALA A 252 -11.99 10.05 -1.62
N ARG A 253 -12.52 9.16 -2.48
CA ARG A 253 -12.12 9.04 -3.89
C ARG A 253 -12.39 10.35 -4.64
N ARG A 254 -13.62 10.85 -4.60
CA ARG A 254 -13.99 12.11 -5.28
C ARG A 254 -13.15 13.29 -4.79
N TYR A 255 -12.92 13.36 -3.48
CA TYR A 255 -12.07 14.38 -2.88
C TYR A 255 -10.63 14.30 -3.41
N GLY A 256 -10.06 13.11 -3.45
CA GLY A 256 -8.72 12.87 -3.97
C GLY A 256 -8.58 13.24 -5.46
N GLU A 257 -9.59 12.90 -6.29
CA GLU A 257 -9.62 13.26 -7.70
C GLU A 257 -9.61 14.79 -7.92
N VAL A 258 -10.42 15.53 -7.14
CA VAL A 258 -10.43 17.00 -7.21
C VAL A 258 -9.08 17.56 -6.76
N ALA A 259 -8.53 17.06 -5.65
CA ALA A 259 -7.23 17.47 -5.17
C ALA A 259 -6.12 17.20 -6.21
N ARG A 260 -6.18 16.05 -6.88
CA ARG A 260 -5.24 15.68 -7.96
C ARG A 260 -5.32 16.64 -9.13
N LEU A 261 -6.53 16.93 -9.63
CA LEU A 261 -6.73 17.88 -10.72
C LEU A 261 -6.18 19.27 -10.38
N LEU A 262 -6.45 19.77 -9.18
CA LEU A 262 -5.93 21.06 -8.72
C LEU A 262 -4.40 21.06 -8.59
N THR A 263 -3.83 19.96 -8.13
CA THR A 263 -2.37 19.81 -8.03
C THR A 263 -1.71 19.77 -9.42
N ASP A 264 -2.33 19.10 -10.38
CA ASP A 264 -1.84 19.06 -11.76
C ASP A 264 -1.83 20.45 -12.43
N THR A 265 -2.72 21.36 -12.01
CA THR A 265 -2.66 22.77 -12.45
C THR A 265 -1.50 23.56 -11.87
N GLY A 266 -0.72 23.00 -10.95
CA GLY A 266 0.41 23.67 -10.28
C GLY A 266 0.06 24.37 -8.96
N LEU A 267 -1.17 24.22 -8.46
CA LEU A 267 -1.62 24.87 -7.23
C LEU A 267 -1.08 24.17 -5.97
N ILE A 268 -0.91 24.95 -4.91
CA ILE A 268 -0.80 24.44 -3.54
C ILE A 268 -2.21 24.26 -3.00
N VAL A 269 -2.65 23.03 -2.86
CA VAL A 269 -3.99 22.70 -2.36
C VAL A 269 -3.95 22.62 -0.85
N VAL A 270 -4.60 23.55 -0.16
CA VAL A 270 -4.79 23.48 1.29
C VAL A 270 -6.10 22.76 1.56
N SER A 271 -6.04 21.62 2.19
CA SER A 271 -7.15 20.68 2.35
C SER A 271 -7.50 20.51 3.81
N THR A 272 -8.80 20.55 4.12
CA THR A 272 -9.31 20.15 5.44
C THR A 272 -10.18 18.92 5.29
N THR A 273 -9.85 17.85 6.02
CA THR A 273 -10.72 16.71 6.15
C THR A 273 -11.37 16.68 7.52
N ASN A 274 -12.70 16.56 7.56
CA ASN A 274 -13.33 15.90 8.69
C ASN A 274 -13.17 14.39 8.43
N PRO A 275 -12.73 13.61 9.43
CA PRO A 275 -12.76 12.17 9.27
C PRO A 275 -14.23 11.78 9.06
N PHE A 276 -14.53 11.33 7.87
CA PHE A 276 -15.85 10.91 7.40
C PHE A 276 -16.31 9.63 8.12
N GLY A 277 -16.38 9.59 9.46
CA GLY A 277 -16.68 8.37 10.20
C GLY A 277 -15.56 7.32 10.26
N LEU A 278 -14.55 7.41 9.40
CA LEU A 278 -13.33 6.61 9.48
C LEU A 278 -12.44 7.10 10.62
N ALA A 279 -11.67 6.22 11.18
CA ALA A 279 -10.54 6.61 12.00
C ALA A 279 -9.68 7.60 11.20
N TYR A 280 -9.36 8.72 11.83
CA TYR A 280 -8.60 9.85 11.27
C TYR A 280 -7.42 9.48 10.35
N GLN A 281 -6.73 8.39 10.68
CA GLN A 281 -5.59 7.89 9.92
C GLN A 281 -5.98 7.31 8.56
N GLU A 282 -7.13 6.64 8.45
CA GLU A 282 -7.59 5.98 7.22
C GLU A 282 -8.01 6.99 6.15
N ALA A 283 -8.76 8.04 6.52
CA ALA A 283 -9.14 9.10 5.59
C ALA A 283 -7.91 9.87 5.06
N SER A 284 -6.94 10.15 5.94
CA SER A 284 -5.68 10.79 5.55
C SER A 284 -4.87 9.93 4.59
N GLN A 285 -4.84 8.63 4.83
CA GLN A 285 -4.14 7.66 3.99
C GLN A 285 -4.82 7.53 2.62
N ALA A 286 -6.16 7.48 2.56
CA ALA A 286 -6.92 7.43 1.32
C ALA A 286 -6.60 8.64 0.43
N ILE A 287 -6.62 9.83 0.98
CA ILE A 287 -6.30 11.06 0.23
C ILE A 287 -4.85 11.07 -0.25
N ARG A 288 -3.88 10.68 0.58
CA ARG A 288 -2.46 10.56 0.17
C ARG A 288 -2.26 9.56 -0.97
N THR A 289 -3.10 8.54 -1.05
CA THR A 289 -3.04 7.51 -2.09
C THR A 289 -3.58 8.01 -3.43
N LEU A 290 -4.57 8.90 -3.38
CA LEU A 290 -5.26 9.41 -4.55
C LEU A 290 -4.61 10.67 -5.16
N VAL A 291 -3.77 11.35 -4.41
CA VAL A 291 -3.04 12.56 -4.84
C VAL A 291 -1.58 12.26 -5.10
#